data_2d4203d7edb935fc5a54ef6de72a60e1
#
_entry.id   2d4203d7edb935fc5a54ef6de72a60e1
#
_cell.length_a   1.000
_cell.length_b   1.000
_cell.length_c   1.000
_cell.angle_alpha   90.00
_cell.angle_beta   90.00
_cell.angle_gamma   90.00
#
_symmetry.space_group_name_H-M   'P 1'
#
loop_
_entity.id
_entity.type
_entity.pdbx_description
1 polymer ?
#
loop_
_entity_poly.entity_id
_entity_poly.type
_entity_poly.pdbx_seq_one_letter_code
_entity_poly.pdbx_strand_id
1 'polypeptide(L)'
;MGQVLFNGLYTGAQYALIALGLTLIFALMNVLNFAHGQLYVLGGFVTYYVYGGMKLPFVVALLASALTLAVVGCLFELLFFRPVLRRSVREESTMLLSAGTAMMVESLVLIFFGEKHRGVPAVVSGVFNVGGVFIPKGRLLVIGLSCLFIAAFIIFMRYTRPGRALRAMA
;
A
#
# COMPACT_ATOMS: atom_id res chain seq x y z
N MET A 1 -29.04 2.27 5.62
CA MET A 1 -28.51 1.86 4.32
C MET A 1 -27.40 2.79 3.83
N GLY A 2 -27.58 4.12 3.81
CA GLY A 2 -26.56 5.07 3.32
C GLY A 2 -25.20 4.95 4.00
N GLN A 3 -25.14 4.75 5.33
CA GLN A 3 -23.88 4.59 6.07
C GLN A 3 -23.10 3.33 5.64
N VAL A 4 -23.81 2.24 5.33
CA VAL A 4 -23.19 0.98 4.86
C VAL A 4 -22.57 1.17 3.47
N LEU A 5 -23.27 1.83 2.58
CA LEU A 5 -22.78 2.15 1.23
C LEU A 5 -21.54 3.05 1.29
N PHE A 6 -21.57 4.09 2.14
CA PHE A 6 -20.41 4.97 2.31
C PHE A 6 -19.19 4.24 2.88
N ASN A 7 -19.38 3.41 3.91
CA ASN A 7 -18.31 2.61 4.48
C ASN A 7 -17.76 1.60 3.47
N GLY A 8 -18.64 0.96 2.69
CA GLY A 8 -18.23 0.06 1.61
C GLY A 8 -17.41 0.75 0.53
N LEU A 9 -17.82 1.95 0.10
CA LEU A 9 -17.07 2.76 -0.86
C LEU A 9 -15.67 3.14 -0.34
N TYR A 10 -15.60 3.56 0.93
CA TYR A 10 -14.32 3.90 1.58
C TYR A 10 -13.38 2.70 1.63
N THR A 11 -13.86 1.55 2.10
CA THR A 11 -13.05 0.33 2.19
C THR A 11 -12.69 -0.20 0.79
N GLY A 12 -13.63 -0.14 -0.15
CA GLY A 12 -13.39 -0.52 -1.54
C GLY A 12 -12.33 0.33 -2.23
N ALA A 13 -12.31 1.64 -1.97
CA ALA A 13 -11.28 2.54 -2.49
C ALA A 13 -9.87 2.19 -1.97
N GLN A 14 -9.75 1.82 -0.70
CA GLN A 14 -8.49 1.37 -0.12
C GLN A 14 -8.02 0.05 -0.74
N TYR A 15 -8.91 -0.94 -0.84
CA TYR A 15 -8.57 -2.22 -1.46
C TYR A 15 -8.20 -2.08 -2.94
N ALA A 16 -8.85 -1.18 -3.65
CA ALA A 16 -8.52 -0.90 -5.04
C ALA A 16 -7.08 -0.38 -5.20
N LEU A 17 -6.61 0.51 -4.30
CA LEU A 17 -5.22 0.97 -4.29
C LEU A 17 -4.22 -0.15 -4.00
N ILE A 18 -4.52 -1.00 -3.01
CA ILE A 18 -3.65 -2.14 -2.66
C ILE A 18 -3.58 -3.12 -3.83
N ALA A 19 -4.73 -3.45 -4.41
CA ALA A 19 -4.82 -4.35 -5.56
C ALA A 19 -4.08 -3.79 -6.79
N LEU A 20 -4.15 -2.48 -7.02
CA LEU A 20 -3.45 -1.81 -8.10
C LEU A 20 -1.93 -1.94 -7.94
N GLY A 21 -1.39 -1.76 -6.73
CA GLY A 21 0.01 -1.97 -6.42
C GLY A 21 0.46 -3.42 -6.67
N LEU A 22 -0.35 -4.39 -6.21
CA LEU A 22 -0.06 -5.82 -6.43
C LEU A 22 -0.09 -6.18 -7.92
N THR A 23 -1.08 -5.67 -8.65
CA THR A 23 -1.22 -5.90 -10.10
C THR A 23 -0.02 -5.33 -10.86
N LEU A 24 0.50 -4.15 -10.45
CA LEU A 24 1.69 -3.56 -11.05
C LEU A 24 2.93 -4.45 -10.85
N ILE A 25 3.14 -4.94 -9.64
CA ILE A 25 4.25 -5.84 -9.32
C ILE A 25 4.14 -7.12 -10.16
N PHE A 26 2.95 -7.72 -10.21
CA PHE A 26 2.71 -8.92 -11.00
C PHE A 26 2.94 -8.68 -12.50
N ALA A 27 2.46 -7.58 -13.05
CA ALA A 27 2.66 -7.24 -14.46
C ALA A 27 4.14 -6.99 -14.83
N LEU A 28 4.95 -6.53 -13.86
CA LEU A 28 6.37 -6.27 -14.08
C LEU A 28 7.26 -7.49 -13.92
N MET A 29 6.98 -8.31 -12.91
CA MET A 29 7.87 -9.39 -12.47
C MET A 29 7.29 -10.79 -12.75
N ASN A 30 6.04 -10.88 -13.14
CA ASN A 30 5.26 -12.13 -13.27
C ASN A 30 5.31 -13.00 -11.99
N VAL A 31 5.39 -12.33 -10.83
CA VAL A 31 5.50 -12.95 -9.51
C VAL A 31 4.44 -12.38 -8.58
N LEU A 32 3.66 -13.27 -7.94
CA LEU A 32 2.76 -12.89 -6.88
C LEU A 32 3.57 -12.64 -5.59
N ASN A 33 3.62 -11.36 -5.17
CA ASN A 33 4.33 -10.97 -3.96
C ASN A 33 3.36 -10.87 -2.78
N PHE A 34 3.25 -11.93 -1.98
CA PHE A 34 2.42 -11.95 -0.77
C PHE A 34 2.90 -10.98 0.32
N ALA A 35 4.17 -10.56 0.30
CA ALA A 35 4.69 -9.58 1.25
C ALA A 35 4.16 -8.14 1.00
N HIS A 36 3.45 -7.89 -0.11
CA HIS A 36 2.92 -6.57 -0.44
C HIS A 36 2.01 -6.00 0.66
N GLY A 37 1.15 -6.83 1.24
CA GLY A 37 0.28 -6.44 2.35
C GLY A 37 1.05 -6.01 3.60
N GLN A 38 2.14 -6.68 3.92
CA GLN A 38 2.98 -6.35 5.07
C GLN A 38 3.76 -5.04 4.86
N LEU A 39 4.17 -4.75 3.63
CA LEU A 39 4.76 -3.47 3.29
C LEU A 39 3.75 -2.32 3.48
N TYR A 40 2.49 -2.54 3.12
CA TYR A 40 1.43 -1.55 3.38
C TYR A 40 1.28 -1.28 4.89
N VAL A 41 1.26 -2.32 5.73
CA VAL A 41 1.19 -2.20 7.19
C VAL A 41 2.41 -1.42 7.72
N LEU A 42 3.62 -1.75 7.26
CA LEU A 42 4.84 -1.06 7.65
C LEU A 42 4.78 0.43 7.30
N GLY A 43 4.29 0.78 6.11
CA GLY A 43 4.06 2.17 5.71
C GLY A 43 3.08 2.91 6.62
N GLY A 44 2.03 2.23 7.06
CA GLY A 44 1.08 2.74 8.05
C GLY A 44 1.75 3.05 9.39
N PHE A 45 2.61 2.17 9.90
CA PHE A 45 3.37 2.40 11.14
C PHE A 45 4.33 3.59 11.01
N VAL A 46 5.09 3.70 9.93
CA VAL A 46 5.98 4.85 9.68
C VAL A 46 5.18 6.15 9.70
N THR A 47 4.06 6.18 8.98
CA THR A 47 3.17 7.35 8.96
C THR A 47 2.63 7.67 10.36
N TYR A 48 2.23 6.66 11.13
CA TYR A 48 1.76 6.84 12.49
C TYR A 48 2.82 7.49 13.39
N TYR A 49 4.07 7.02 13.36
CA TYR A 49 5.13 7.58 14.21
C TYR A 49 5.56 8.98 13.77
N VAL A 50 5.71 9.22 12.47
CA VAL A 50 6.17 10.52 11.95
C VAL A 50 5.08 11.59 12.10
N TYR A 51 3.84 11.28 11.72
CA TYR A 51 2.73 12.25 11.81
C TYR A 51 2.12 12.30 13.22
N GLY A 52 1.81 11.13 13.81
CA GLY A 52 1.13 11.06 15.11
C GLY A 52 2.09 11.24 16.28
N GLY A 53 3.28 10.63 16.24
CA GLY A 53 4.28 10.69 17.30
C GLY A 53 5.12 11.97 17.28
N MET A 54 5.77 12.25 16.15
CA MET A 54 6.66 13.41 15.98
C MET A 54 5.91 14.70 15.63
N LYS A 55 4.59 14.62 15.37
CA LYS A 55 3.72 15.76 14.99
C LYS A 55 4.23 16.55 13.77
N LEU A 56 4.95 15.88 12.87
CA LEU A 56 5.40 16.50 11.63
C LEU A 56 4.24 16.61 10.62
N PRO A 57 4.33 17.51 9.63
CA PRO A 57 3.30 17.63 8.60
C PRO A 57 3.02 16.30 7.90
N PHE A 58 1.75 16.03 7.57
CA PHE A 58 1.33 14.78 6.92
C PHE A 58 2.11 14.47 5.63
N VAL A 59 2.45 15.50 4.85
CA VAL A 59 3.26 15.35 3.62
C VAL A 59 4.65 14.78 3.94
N VAL A 60 5.29 15.24 5.02
CA VAL A 60 6.59 14.73 5.47
C VAL A 60 6.48 13.26 5.89
N ALA A 61 5.42 12.90 6.61
CA ALA A 61 5.16 11.52 6.99
C ALA A 61 4.96 10.61 5.77
N LEU A 62 4.28 11.10 4.75
CA LEU A 62 4.05 10.38 3.50
C LEU A 62 5.36 10.15 2.73
N LEU A 63 6.22 11.17 2.63
CA LEU A 63 7.54 11.06 2.01
C LEU A 63 8.46 10.13 2.80
N ALA A 64 8.47 10.22 4.12
CA ALA A 64 9.23 9.32 5.00
C ALA A 64 8.78 7.87 4.84
N SER A 65 7.47 7.62 4.79
CA SER A 65 6.89 6.31 4.54
C SER A 65 7.31 5.78 3.16
N ALA A 66 7.18 6.58 2.11
CA ALA A 66 7.58 6.20 0.75
C ALA A 66 9.07 5.86 0.67
N LEU A 67 9.94 6.68 1.30
CA LEU A 67 11.38 6.44 1.32
C LEU A 67 11.73 5.16 2.09
N THR A 68 11.13 4.95 3.27
CA THR A 68 11.33 3.73 4.06
C THR A 68 10.91 2.49 3.28
N LEU A 69 9.74 2.52 2.65
CA LEU A 69 9.26 1.40 1.84
C LEU A 69 10.13 1.16 0.60
N ALA A 70 10.66 2.22 -0.02
CA ALA A 70 11.59 2.09 -1.13
C ALA A 70 12.89 1.40 -0.70
N VAL A 71 13.46 1.80 0.44
CA VAL A 71 14.67 1.17 1.00
C VAL A 71 14.41 -0.29 1.37
N VAL A 72 13.32 -0.57 2.09
CA VAL A 72 12.94 -1.94 2.48
C VAL A 72 12.66 -2.80 1.25
N GLY A 73 11.97 -2.28 0.26
CA GLY A 73 11.70 -2.98 -1.01
C GLY A 73 12.98 -3.30 -1.78
N CYS A 74 13.92 -2.34 -1.87
CA CYS A 74 15.24 -2.58 -2.47
C CYS A 74 16.03 -3.66 -1.72
N LEU A 75 16.00 -3.63 -0.39
CA LEU A 75 16.67 -4.65 0.43
C LEU A 75 16.06 -6.03 0.18
N PHE A 76 14.75 -6.14 0.13
CA PHE A 76 14.07 -7.42 -0.18
C PHE A 76 14.42 -7.92 -1.57
N GLU A 77 14.41 -7.05 -2.56
CA GLU A 77 14.78 -7.44 -3.92
C GLU A 77 16.21 -7.95 -3.98
N LEU A 78 17.17 -7.21 -3.41
CA LEU A 78 18.59 -7.54 -3.46
C LEU A 78 18.96 -8.78 -2.64
N LEU A 79 18.41 -8.91 -1.42
CA LEU A 79 18.79 -9.97 -0.48
C LEU A 79 18.03 -11.28 -0.70
N PHE A 80 16.75 -11.21 -1.08
CA PHE A 80 15.88 -12.38 -1.16
C PHE A 80 15.45 -12.71 -2.58
N PHE A 81 14.84 -11.78 -3.31
CA PHE A 81 14.26 -12.09 -4.63
C PHE A 81 15.33 -12.32 -5.69
N ARG A 82 16.32 -11.45 -5.79
CA ARG A 82 17.37 -11.53 -6.82
C ARG A 82 18.19 -12.83 -6.77
N PRO A 83 18.65 -13.32 -5.60
CA PRO A 83 19.35 -14.62 -5.51
C PRO A 83 18.47 -15.81 -5.91
N VAL A 84 17.18 -15.79 -5.51
CA VAL A 84 16.25 -16.89 -5.82
C VAL A 84 15.89 -16.89 -7.29
N LEU A 85 15.54 -15.74 -7.88
CA LEU A 85 15.24 -15.60 -9.31
C LEU A 85 16.41 -16.02 -10.20
N ARG A 86 17.64 -15.84 -9.76
CA ARG A 86 18.83 -16.30 -10.51
C ARG A 86 19.06 -17.80 -10.46
N ARG A 87 18.60 -18.48 -9.40
CA ARG A 87 18.82 -19.91 -9.16
C ARG A 87 17.63 -20.79 -9.51
N SER A 88 16.44 -20.25 -9.47
CA SER A 88 15.18 -20.98 -9.70
C SER A 88 14.36 -20.30 -10.79
N VAL A 89 13.99 -21.06 -11.81
CA VAL A 89 13.11 -20.62 -12.92
C VAL A 89 11.62 -20.84 -12.58
N ARG A 90 11.32 -21.43 -11.41
CA ARG A 90 9.96 -21.81 -11.02
C ARG A 90 9.26 -20.66 -10.30
N GLU A 91 8.09 -20.27 -10.78
CA GLU A 91 7.20 -19.27 -10.17
C GLU A 91 6.82 -19.64 -8.72
N GLU A 92 6.65 -20.95 -8.44
CA GLU A 92 6.34 -21.48 -7.11
C GLU A 92 7.39 -21.10 -6.05
N SER A 93 8.68 -21.08 -6.42
CA SER A 93 9.77 -20.72 -5.49
C SER A 93 9.69 -19.27 -5.05
N THR A 94 9.28 -18.36 -5.93
CA THR A 94 9.12 -16.93 -5.63
C THR A 94 7.86 -16.65 -4.81
N MET A 95 6.78 -17.39 -5.04
CA MET A 95 5.58 -17.35 -4.20
C MET A 95 5.88 -17.78 -2.77
N LEU A 96 6.57 -18.93 -2.62
CA LEU A 96 6.95 -19.45 -1.30
C LEU A 96 7.90 -18.49 -0.56
N LEU A 97 8.88 -17.91 -1.27
CA LEU A 97 9.77 -16.89 -0.74
C LEU A 97 9.00 -15.66 -0.26
N SER A 98 8.05 -15.15 -1.06
CA SER A 98 7.27 -13.98 -0.70
C SER A 98 6.36 -14.22 0.49
N ALA A 99 5.78 -15.44 0.60
CA ALA A 99 4.99 -15.84 1.76
C ALA A 99 5.86 -15.91 3.04
N GLY A 100 7.04 -16.56 2.97
CA GLY A 100 7.98 -16.58 4.08
C GLY A 100 8.46 -15.19 4.49
N THR A 101 8.70 -14.31 3.50
CA THR A 101 9.05 -12.90 3.74
C THR A 101 7.90 -12.15 4.41
N ALA A 102 6.65 -12.39 4.00
CA ALA A 102 5.48 -11.79 4.63
C ALA A 102 5.39 -12.16 6.12
N MET A 103 5.54 -13.44 6.46
CA MET A 103 5.53 -13.92 7.85
C MET A 103 6.68 -13.34 8.67
N MET A 104 7.87 -13.20 8.07
CA MET A 104 9.02 -12.58 8.73
C MET A 104 8.76 -11.10 9.03
N VAL A 105 8.22 -10.33 8.08
CA VAL A 105 7.90 -8.91 8.28
C VAL A 105 6.80 -8.75 9.31
N GLU A 106 5.76 -9.59 9.28
CA GLU A 106 4.69 -9.58 10.28
C GLU A 106 5.24 -9.80 11.68
N SER A 107 6.10 -10.82 11.86
CA SER A 107 6.73 -11.11 13.14
C SER A 107 7.61 -9.95 13.61
N LEU A 108 8.40 -9.33 12.73
CA LEU A 108 9.20 -8.16 13.05
C LEU A 108 8.33 -6.97 13.46
N VAL A 109 7.25 -6.71 12.73
CA VAL A 109 6.28 -5.65 13.08
C VAL A 109 5.69 -5.91 14.48
N LEU A 110 5.29 -7.15 14.80
CA LEU A 110 4.78 -7.50 16.12
C LEU A 110 5.83 -7.32 17.23
N ILE A 111 7.07 -7.69 16.98
CA ILE A 111 8.16 -7.53 17.97
C ILE A 111 8.47 -6.05 18.22
N PHE A 112 8.58 -5.23 17.18
CA PHE A 112 8.98 -3.83 17.32
C PHE A 112 7.81 -2.91 17.73
N PHE A 113 6.60 -3.17 17.24
CA PHE A 113 5.46 -2.26 17.41
C PHE A 113 4.36 -2.82 18.33
N GLY A 114 4.40 -4.13 18.63
CA GLY A 114 3.45 -4.83 19.49
C GLY A 114 2.09 -5.07 18.83
N GLU A 115 1.17 -5.70 19.56
CA GLU A 115 -0.16 -6.11 19.07
C GLU A 115 -1.20 -4.98 19.08
N LYS A 116 -0.90 -3.82 19.68
CA LYS A 116 -1.88 -2.75 19.84
C LYS A 116 -2.25 -2.12 18.50
N HIS A 117 -3.52 -2.10 18.19
CA HIS A 117 -4.05 -1.37 17.04
C HIS A 117 -3.76 0.12 17.19
N ARG A 118 -3.02 0.67 16.24
CA ARG A 118 -2.66 2.09 16.19
C ARG A 118 -3.26 2.72 14.95
N GLY A 119 -4.09 3.73 15.14
CA GLY A 119 -4.68 4.50 14.04
C GLY A 119 -3.89 5.77 13.78
N VAL A 120 -3.63 6.09 12.52
CA VAL A 120 -3.09 7.40 12.15
C VAL A 120 -4.11 8.48 12.52
N PRO A 121 -3.73 9.54 13.25
CA PRO A 121 -4.63 10.63 13.57
C PRO A 121 -5.28 11.22 12.31
N ALA A 122 -6.52 11.67 12.45
CA ALA A 122 -7.24 12.26 11.31
C ALA A 122 -6.51 13.53 10.81
N VAL A 123 -6.12 13.54 9.53
CA VAL A 123 -5.46 14.69 8.89
C VAL A 123 -6.42 15.88 8.79
N VAL A 124 -7.71 15.60 8.58
CA VAL A 124 -8.78 16.59 8.52
C VAL A 124 -9.85 16.20 9.53
N SER A 125 -10.05 17.05 10.53
CA SER A 125 -11.11 16.89 11.54
C SER A 125 -12.45 17.41 11.03
N GLY A 126 -13.54 16.78 11.49
CA GLY A 126 -14.91 17.16 11.19
C GLY A 126 -15.70 16.06 10.47
N VAL A 127 -17.02 16.16 10.62
CA VAL A 127 -17.98 15.20 10.08
C VAL A 127 -19.07 15.99 9.35
N PHE A 128 -19.40 15.58 8.13
CA PHE A 128 -20.60 16.03 7.44
C PHE A 128 -21.76 15.10 7.81
N ASN A 129 -22.91 15.69 8.10
CA ASN A 129 -24.16 14.93 8.28
C ASN A 129 -25.08 15.24 7.09
N VAL A 130 -25.28 14.26 6.24
CA VAL A 130 -26.15 14.38 5.06
C VAL A 130 -27.24 13.33 5.17
N GLY A 131 -28.47 13.74 5.45
CA GLY A 131 -29.61 12.84 5.53
C GLY A 131 -29.45 11.69 6.54
N GLY A 132 -28.82 11.91 7.70
CA GLY A 132 -28.57 10.89 8.74
C GLY A 132 -27.35 10.01 8.46
N VAL A 133 -26.58 10.30 7.44
CA VAL A 133 -25.28 9.64 7.15
C VAL A 133 -24.15 10.50 7.69
N PHE A 134 -23.37 9.94 8.61
CA PHE A 134 -22.17 10.59 9.16
C PHE A 134 -20.97 10.33 8.29
N ILE A 135 -20.44 11.37 7.66
CA ILE A 135 -19.35 11.31 6.69
C ILE A 135 -18.13 12.03 7.26
N PRO A 136 -17.14 11.32 7.84
CA PRO A 136 -15.89 11.95 8.28
C PRO A 136 -15.12 12.54 7.09
N LYS A 137 -14.70 13.81 7.22
CA LYS A 137 -13.95 14.52 6.16
C LYS A 137 -12.67 13.77 5.75
N GLY A 138 -11.97 13.15 6.72
CA GLY A 138 -10.79 12.33 6.45
C GLY A 138 -11.06 11.15 5.51
N ARG A 139 -12.23 10.49 5.63
CA ARG A 139 -12.59 9.38 4.72
C ARG A 139 -12.90 9.85 3.31
N LEU A 140 -13.52 11.02 3.15
CA LEU A 140 -13.71 11.63 1.84
C LEU A 140 -12.38 11.95 1.16
N LEU A 141 -11.42 12.48 1.93
CA LEU A 141 -10.07 12.74 1.44
C LEU A 141 -9.39 11.46 0.95
N VAL A 142 -9.50 10.36 1.71
CA VAL A 142 -8.95 9.05 1.29
C VAL A 142 -9.59 8.57 0.00
N ILE A 143 -10.91 8.62 -0.13
CA ILE A 143 -11.61 8.23 -1.37
C ILE A 143 -11.14 9.11 -2.54
N GLY A 144 -11.08 10.43 -2.36
CA GLY A 144 -10.62 11.35 -3.39
C GLY A 144 -9.18 11.10 -3.84
N LEU A 145 -8.26 10.91 -2.89
CA LEU A 145 -6.88 10.54 -3.19
C LEU A 145 -6.78 9.17 -3.89
N SER A 146 -7.57 8.20 -3.45
CA SER A 146 -7.60 6.87 -4.09
C SER A 146 -8.03 6.97 -5.55
N CYS A 147 -9.10 7.69 -5.83
CA CYS A 147 -9.57 7.93 -7.19
C CYS A 147 -8.51 8.67 -8.03
N LEU A 148 -7.85 9.68 -7.45
CA LEU A 148 -6.78 10.43 -8.12
C LEU A 148 -5.60 9.53 -8.48
N PHE A 149 -5.12 8.69 -7.54
CA PHE A 149 -4.01 7.78 -7.79
C PHE A 149 -4.38 6.70 -8.81
N ILE A 150 -5.59 6.14 -8.75
CA ILE A 150 -6.07 5.17 -9.73
C ILE A 150 -6.16 5.82 -11.12
N ALA A 151 -6.71 7.02 -11.23
CA ALA A 151 -6.80 7.76 -12.49
C ALA A 151 -5.41 8.09 -13.04
N ALA A 152 -4.50 8.59 -12.19
CA ALA A 152 -3.12 8.88 -12.56
C ALA A 152 -2.39 7.62 -13.06
N PHE A 153 -2.61 6.48 -12.41
CA PHE A 153 -2.05 5.20 -12.83
C PHE A 153 -2.60 4.74 -14.18
N ILE A 154 -3.91 4.85 -14.41
CA ILE A 154 -4.53 4.52 -15.70
C ILE A 154 -3.96 5.40 -16.80
N ILE A 155 -3.83 6.72 -16.54
CA ILE A 155 -3.22 7.67 -17.48
C ILE A 155 -1.75 7.31 -17.75
N PHE A 156 -0.97 7.02 -16.70
CA PHE A 156 0.42 6.57 -16.81
C PHE A 156 0.53 5.34 -17.71
N MET A 157 -0.23 4.29 -17.42
CA MET A 157 -0.24 3.04 -18.18
C MET A 157 -0.68 3.25 -19.63
N ARG A 158 -1.62 4.16 -19.90
CA ARG A 158 -2.20 4.36 -21.21
C ARG A 158 -1.34 5.25 -22.12
N TYR A 159 -0.76 6.33 -21.58
CA TYR A 159 -0.15 7.39 -22.37
C TYR A 159 1.38 7.44 -22.30
N THR A 160 2.03 6.84 -21.30
CA THR A 160 3.49 6.88 -21.19
C THR A 160 4.18 5.78 -21.97
N ARG A 161 5.44 6.01 -22.39
CA ARG A 161 6.27 5.00 -23.05
C ARG A 161 6.50 3.75 -22.18
N PRO A 162 6.88 3.88 -20.87
CA PRO A 162 7.03 2.71 -20.00
C PRO A 162 5.71 1.97 -19.78
N GLY A 163 4.58 2.68 -19.62
CA GLY A 163 3.27 2.05 -19.48
C GLY A 163 2.86 1.22 -20.71
N ARG A 164 3.22 1.67 -21.92
CA ARG A 164 2.98 0.90 -23.15
C ARG A 164 3.89 -0.32 -23.23
N ALA A 165 5.16 -0.19 -22.83
CA ALA A 165 6.08 -1.32 -22.79
C ALA A 165 5.61 -2.40 -21.81
N LEU A 166 5.13 -1.99 -20.62
CA LEU A 166 4.55 -2.91 -19.63
C LEU A 166 3.36 -3.72 -20.17
N ARG A 167 2.45 -3.05 -20.88
CA ARG A 167 1.30 -3.75 -21.50
C ARG A 167 1.70 -4.67 -22.68
N ALA A 168 2.84 -4.46 -23.27
CA ALA A 168 3.32 -5.34 -24.34
C ALA A 168 4.03 -6.59 -23.77
N MET A 169 4.39 -6.59 -22.50
CA MET A 169 5.02 -7.74 -21.81
C MET A 169 4.00 -8.59 -21.01
N ALA A 170 2.81 -8.05 -20.71
CA ALA A 170 1.73 -8.75 -20.00
C ALA A 170 0.79 -9.45 -21.00
#